data_932387d5755fdd0725121cd44530c2c9
#
_entry.id   932387d5755fdd0725121cd44530c2c9
#
_cell.length_a   1.000
_cell.length_b   1.000
_cell.length_c   1.000
_cell.angle_alpha   90.00
_cell.angle_beta   90.00
_cell.angle_gamma   90.00
#
_symmetry.space_group_name_H-M   'P 1'
#
loop_
_entity.id
_entity.type
_entity.pdbx_description
1 polymer ?
#
loop_
_entity_poly.entity_id
_entity_poly.type
_entity_poly.pdbx_seq_one_letter_code
_entity_poly.pdbx_strand_id
1 'polypeptide(L)'
;MERDCMEFDVLIVGAGPAGLSAACRIKQLAMEKNQEISVCVVEKGSEVGAHILSGAVFETRSLEELFPDWETMGAPLNTKVNQDKTYYLSNELNGHELPTWAVPNTLHNDGNYIISLGNLCRWMASQAENLGVEIYPGFSANRAIIDEQNRVCGVITGDMGLDKNGEQKANFEPGIELRAKFTLFAEGARGHIGKQLINKFNLADDKTPQHYAIGFKELWDIPAEQHQHGLVVHGLGWPLANEASGGSYLYHLEGNQVAVGLIVDLNYENPHLSPFDEFQRFKHHPLIEQYLKNGKRISYGARAIAKGGFHSLPTQQFAGGLLIGCDAGTLNSAKIKGTHTAMKSGILAAEAVFEAVSNQSVIADYQSHFKHSWLYEELYQARNFSSGIHRFGSWLGGGLALLEHNVLKGKAKWNIRCDKHDHRAMVLAKSSNVITYPKPDGVLSFDRLSSVYLSNIFHEEDQPCHLQLTSHLIPIEQNLVLYAEPAQRYCPAGVYEIVHSEKQPELQINAANCIHCKTCDIKDPSQNITWTPPEGGGGPNYPNM
;
A
#
# COMPACT_ATOMS: atom_id res chain seq x y z
N MET A 1 -11.25 -32.04 -7.16
CA MET A 1 -11.62 -31.39 -8.43
C MET A 1 -10.32 -31.19 -9.19
N GLU A 2 -10.28 -31.66 -10.43
CA GLU A 2 -9.13 -31.47 -11.32
C GLU A 2 -9.14 -30.00 -11.79
N ARG A 3 -8.00 -29.32 -11.72
CA ARG A 3 -7.83 -27.92 -12.12
C ARG A 3 -6.92 -27.89 -13.34
N ASP A 4 -7.19 -26.97 -14.25
CA ASP A 4 -6.23 -26.69 -15.32
C ASP A 4 -4.90 -26.23 -14.73
N CYS A 5 -3.80 -26.66 -15.36
CA CYS A 5 -2.45 -26.37 -14.90
C CYS A 5 -1.64 -25.71 -16.02
N MET A 6 -0.98 -24.62 -15.69
CA MET A 6 0.01 -23.97 -16.56
C MET A 6 1.37 -23.92 -15.85
N GLU A 7 2.45 -24.06 -16.62
CA GLU A 7 3.81 -24.09 -16.08
C GLU A 7 4.65 -22.96 -16.66
N PHE A 8 5.40 -22.30 -15.79
CA PHE A 8 6.31 -21.19 -16.12
C PHE A 8 7.66 -21.37 -15.42
N ASP A 9 8.68 -20.71 -15.89
CA ASP A 9 9.94 -20.60 -15.13
C ASP A 9 9.77 -19.67 -13.93
N VAL A 10 9.12 -18.51 -14.15
CA VAL A 10 8.89 -17.52 -13.10
C VAL A 10 7.43 -17.05 -13.10
N LEU A 11 6.80 -17.12 -11.95
CA LEU A 11 5.48 -16.57 -11.69
C LEU A 11 5.59 -15.35 -10.77
N ILE A 12 4.84 -14.29 -11.08
CA ILE A 12 4.80 -13.06 -10.30
C ILE A 12 3.37 -12.77 -9.89
N VAL A 13 3.13 -12.60 -8.60
CA VAL A 13 1.82 -12.30 -8.03
C VAL A 13 1.73 -10.80 -7.75
N GLY A 14 1.01 -10.08 -8.60
CA GLY A 14 0.78 -8.64 -8.54
C GLY A 14 1.52 -7.84 -9.61
N ALA A 15 0.77 -7.13 -10.46
CA ALA A 15 1.26 -6.24 -11.51
C ALA A 15 1.46 -4.79 -11.00
N GLY A 16 1.98 -4.63 -9.80
CA GLY A 16 2.45 -3.36 -9.26
C GLY A 16 3.89 -3.04 -9.67
N PRO A 17 4.46 -1.91 -9.20
CA PRO A 17 5.82 -1.47 -9.61
C PRO A 17 6.90 -2.54 -9.36
N ALA A 18 6.83 -3.27 -8.25
CA ALA A 18 7.82 -4.31 -7.93
C ALA A 18 7.72 -5.51 -8.88
N GLY A 19 6.49 -6.02 -9.09
CA GLY A 19 6.27 -7.17 -9.95
C GLY A 19 6.61 -6.89 -11.41
N LEU A 20 6.16 -5.75 -11.94
CA LEU A 20 6.47 -5.34 -13.32
C LEU A 20 7.96 -5.08 -13.52
N SER A 21 8.64 -4.48 -12.54
CA SER A 21 10.11 -4.31 -12.62
C SER A 21 10.84 -5.64 -12.65
N ALA A 22 10.39 -6.61 -11.84
CA ALA A 22 10.95 -7.96 -11.84
C ALA A 22 10.72 -8.65 -13.20
N ALA A 23 9.49 -8.59 -13.72
CA ALA A 23 9.13 -9.19 -15.00
C ALA A 23 9.99 -8.65 -16.16
N CYS A 24 10.06 -7.31 -16.28
CA CYS A 24 10.88 -6.66 -17.32
C CYS A 24 12.36 -7.05 -17.18
N ARG A 25 12.93 -6.98 -15.95
CA ARG A 25 14.35 -7.25 -15.75
C ARG A 25 14.73 -8.70 -16.04
N ILE A 26 13.89 -9.68 -15.67
CA ILE A 26 14.11 -11.09 -16.01
C ILE A 26 14.18 -11.26 -17.53
N LYS A 27 13.26 -10.68 -18.27
CA LYS A 27 13.22 -10.80 -19.74
C LYS A 27 14.40 -10.06 -20.41
N GLN A 28 14.82 -8.91 -19.86
CA GLN A 28 16.03 -8.23 -20.33
C GLN A 28 17.27 -9.11 -20.14
N LEU A 29 17.46 -9.71 -18.96
CA LEU A 29 18.56 -10.63 -18.68
C LEU A 29 18.53 -11.87 -19.57
N ALA A 30 17.33 -12.42 -19.82
CA ALA A 30 17.13 -13.55 -20.72
C ALA A 30 17.60 -13.21 -22.15
N MET A 31 17.24 -12.02 -22.66
CA MET A 31 17.71 -11.52 -23.95
C MET A 31 19.22 -11.29 -23.95
N GLU A 32 19.78 -10.61 -22.94
CA GLU A 32 21.22 -10.34 -22.80
C GLU A 32 22.06 -11.62 -22.79
N LYS A 33 21.53 -12.71 -22.21
CA LYS A 33 22.21 -14.02 -22.09
C LYS A 33 21.79 -15.04 -23.15
N ASN A 34 20.89 -14.65 -24.06
CA ASN A 34 20.33 -15.53 -25.08
C ASN A 34 19.74 -16.83 -24.47
N GLN A 35 18.94 -16.69 -23.42
CA GLN A 35 18.24 -17.77 -22.72
C GLN A 35 16.73 -17.58 -22.86
N GLU A 36 15.98 -18.67 -22.98
CA GLU A 36 14.52 -18.63 -22.89
C GLU A 36 14.09 -18.81 -21.44
N ILE A 37 13.33 -17.84 -20.92
CA ILE A 37 12.67 -17.90 -19.61
C ILE A 37 11.24 -17.44 -19.79
N SER A 38 10.30 -18.32 -19.46
CA SER A 38 8.86 -18.00 -19.44
C SER A 38 8.51 -17.25 -18.15
N VAL A 39 7.83 -16.11 -18.29
CA VAL A 39 7.44 -15.24 -17.18
C VAL A 39 5.95 -14.95 -17.26
N CYS A 40 5.22 -15.25 -16.18
CA CYS A 40 3.80 -14.96 -16.03
C CYS A 40 3.60 -13.99 -14.87
N VAL A 41 2.72 -13.00 -15.07
CA VAL A 41 2.26 -12.07 -14.02
C VAL A 41 0.76 -12.24 -13.86
N VAL A 42 0.28 -12.50 -12.65
CA VAL A 42 -1.15 -12.47 -12.33
C VAL A 42 -1.51 -11.21 -11.55
N GLU A 43 -2.62 -10.59 -11.90
CA GLU A 43 -3.15 -9.39 -11.25
C GLU A 43 -4.63 -9.60 -10.91
N LYS A 44 -5.01 -9.33 -9.66
CA LYS A 44 -6.40 -9.50 -9.20
C LYS A 44 -7.36 -8.44 -9.73
N GLY A 45 -6.87 -7.24 -10.08
CA GLY A 45 -7.67 -6.18 -10.66
C GLY A 45 -8.12 -6.51 -12.07
N SER A 46 -9.21 -5.88 -12.53
CA SER A 46 -9.75 -6.04 -13.89
C SER A 46 -8.76 -5.67 -14.98
N GLU A 47 -7.82 -4.80 -14.68
CA GLU A 47 -6.70 -4.40 -15.53
C GLU A 47 -5.49 -4.01 -14.67
N VAL A 48 -4.31 -3.96 -15.28
CA VAL A 48 -3.12 -3.43 -14.60
C VAL A 48 -3.34 -1.96 -14.23
N GLY A 49 -3.02 -1.59 -13.00
CA GLY A 49 -3.19 -0.23 -12.50
C GLY A 49 -4.55 0.06 -11.86
N ALA A 50 -5.59 -0.77 -12.07
CA ALA A 50 -6.94 -0.53 -11.51
C ALA A 50 -6.93 -0.33 -9.99
N HIS A 51 -6.19 -1.14 -9.26
CA HIS A 51 -6.09 -1.09 -7.80
C HIS A 51 -4.95 -0.21 -7.27
N ILE A 52 -4.24 0.49 -8.14
CA ILE A 52 -3.09 1.30 -7.73
C ILE A 52 -3.55 2.64 -7.16
N LEU A 53 -3.15 2.90 -5.93
CA LEU A 53 -3.33 4.19 -5.23
C LEU A 53 -1.99 4.58 -4.62
N SER A 54 -1.50 5.78 -4.94
CA SER A 54 -0.26 6.33 -4.40
C SER A 54 -0.36 7.84 -4.17
N GLY A 55 0.43 8.38 -3.24
CA GLY A 55 0.62 9.81 -3.08
C GLY A 55 1.22 10.45 -4.32
N ALA A 56 2.15 9.74 -4.97
CA ALA A 56 2.63 9.95 -6.33
C ALA A 56 3.73 11.00 -6.56
N VAL A 57 4.56 11.30 -5.57
CA VAL A 57 5.88 11.87 -5.86
C VAL A 57 6.87 10.73 -6.12
N PHE A 58 7.43 10.70 -7.30
CA PHE A 58 8.23 9.59 -7.82
C PHE A 58 9.70 9.99 -8.05
N GLU A 59 10.62 9.18 -7.50
CA GLU A 59 12.05 9.25 -7.72
C GLU A 59 12.43 8.29 -8.87
N THR A 60 13.06 8.81 -9.93
CA THR A 60 13.27 8.08 -11.20
C THR A 60 14.36 7.02 -11.16
N ARG A 61 15.24 7.02 -10.17
CA ARG A 61 16.44 6.19 -10.08
C ARG A 61 16.26 4.73 -10.52
N SER A 62 15.20 4.06 -10.04
CA SER A 62 14.95 2.66 -10.42
C SER A 62 14.41 2.52 -11.83
N LEU A 63 13.66 3.52 -12.31
CA LEU A 63 13.18 3.56 -13.68
C LEU A 63 14.35 3.75 -14.67
N GLU A 64 15.28 4.64 -14.32
CA GLU A 64 16.51 4.87 -15.11
C GLU A 64 17.39 3.62 -15.18
N GLU A 65 17.48 2.85 -14.08
CA GLU A 65 18.20 1.57 -14.09
C GLU A 65 17.52 0.51 -14.97
N LEU A 66 16.18 0.48 -14.98
CA LEU A 66 15.40 -0.51 -15.73
C LEU A 66 15.25 -0.14 -17.21
N PHE A 67 14.99 1.13 -17.48
CA PHE A 67 14.76 1.72 -18.79
C PHE A 67 15.52 3.04 -18.91
N PRO A 68 16.82 3.01 -19.27
CA PRO A 68 17.63 4.23 -19.39
C PRO A 68 17.01 5.29 -20.33
N ASP A 69 16.32 4.85 -21.35
CA ASP A 69 15.69 5.69 -22.38
C ASP A 69 14.19 5.97 -22.11
N TRP A 70 13.73 5.87 -20.87
CA TRP A 70 12.31 5.96 -20.47
C TRP A 70 11.60 7.22 -21.00
N GLU A 71 12.30 8.36 -21.11
CA GLU A 71 11.74 9.60 -21.66
C GLU A 71 11.34 9.41 -23.13
N THR A 72 12.22 8.85 -23.95
CA THR A 72 11.95 8.62 -25.39
C THR A 72 11.00 7.45 -25.61
N MET A 73 10.90 6.54 -24.64
CA MET A 73 9.92 5.44 -24.64
C MET A 73 8.52 5.88 -24.23
N GLY A 74 8.34 7.17 -23.90
CA GLY A 74 7.03 7.74 -23.57
C GLY A 74 6.49 7.33 -22.20
N ALA A 75 7.35 7.15 -21.20
CA ALA A 75 6.90 6.95 -19.83
C ALA A 75 6.08 8.17 -19.34
N PRO A 76 4.97 7.98 -18.62
CA PRO A 76 4.03 9.05 -18.27
C PRO A 76 4.52 9.92 -17.09
N LEU A 77 5.72 10.50 -17.22
CA LEU A 77 6.35 11.39 -16.24
C LEU A 77 6.38 12.84 -16.78
N ASN A 78 5.20 13.51 -16.79
CA ASN A 78 5.03 14.79 -17.45
C ASN A 78 5.17 16.00 -16.50
N THR A 79 5.05 15.79 -15.17
CA THR A 79 5.02 16.88 -14.18
C THR A 79 6.23 16.80 -13.28
N LYS A 80 7.28 17.52 -13.60
CA LYS A 80 8.47 17.67 -12.74
C LYS A 80 8.16 18.54 -11.54
N VAL A 81 8.62 18.15 -10.35
CA VAL A 81 8.54 19.00 -9.15
C VAL A 81 9.36 20.27 -9.38
N ASN A 82 8.75 21.43 -9.19
CA ASN A 82 9.40 22.74 -9.33
C ASN A 82 9.27 23.60 -8.07
N GLN A 83 8.34 23.26 -7.17
CA GLN A 83 8.17 23.89 -5.86
C GLN A 83 7.87 22.80 -4.82
N ASP A 84 8.58 22.85 -3.71
CA ASP A 84 8.43 21.90 -2.60
C ASP A 84 8.27 22.68 -1.29
N LYS A 85 7.11 22.57 -0.65
CA LYS A 85 6.75 23.29 0.57
C LYS A 85 6.34 22.33 1.67
N THR A 86 6.82 22.56 2.87
CA THR A 86 6.42 21.81 4.06
C THR A 86 5.84 22.75 5.10
N TYR A 87 4.63 22.44 5.57
CA TYR A 87 3.91 23.23 6.57
C TYR A 87 3.76 22.46 7.88
N TYR A 88 3.89 23.18 8.99
CA TYR A 88 3.39 22.74 10.29
C TYR A 88 2.04 23.39 10.54
N LEU A 89 0.99 22.58 10.57
CA LEU A 89 -0.38 23.01 10.85
C LEU A 89 -0.59 22.96 12.36
N SER A 90 -0.65 24.13 13.00
CA SER A 90 -0.73 24.24 14.46
C SER A 90 -2.15 24.01 15.00
N ASN A 91 -3.15 24.40 14.23
CA ASN A 91 -4.57 24.21 14.51
C ASN A 91 -5.39 24.29 13.21
N GLU A 92 -6.69 24.32 13.31
CA GLU A 92 -7.62 24.33 12.17
C GLU A 92 -7.54 25.55 11.25
N LEU A 93 -6.96 26.65 11.71
CA LEU A 93 -6.88 27.93 10.97
C LEU A 93 -5.45 28.34 10.62
N ASN A 94 -4.47 27.89 11.41
CA ASN A 94 -3.12 28.38 11.33
C ASN A 94 -2.12 27.30 10.95
N GLY A 95 -1.23 27.65 10.02
CA GLY A 95 -0.09 26.84 9.62
C GLY A 95 1.10 27.72 9.26
N HIS A 96 2.29 27.21 9.46
CA HIS A 96 3.55 27.91 9.20
C HIS A 96 4.40 27.08 8.24
N GLU A 97 4.89 27.72 7.19
CA GLU A 97 5.85 27.10 6.30
C GLU A 97 7.18 26.87 7.05
N LEU A 98 7.65 25.64 7.03
CA LEU A 98 8.93 25.30 7.64
C LEU A 98 10.06 25.71 6.71
N PRO A 99 11.09 26.42 7.24
CA PRO A 99 12.25 26.73 6.43
C PRO A 99 12.99 25.43 6.03
N THR A 100 13.61 25.42 4.86
CA THR A 100 14.27 24.23 4.26
C THR A 100 15.22 23.52 5.23
N TRP A 101 15.97 24.26 6.05
CA TRP A 101 16.91 23.69 7.02
C TRP A 101 16.23 22.93 8.17
N ALA A 102 14.95 23.21 8.44
CA ALA A 102 14.14 22.55 9.48
C ALA A 102 13.39 21.30 8.96
N VAL A 103 13.55 20.99 7.68
CA VAL A 103 13.00 19.77 7.06
C VAL A 103 14.13 18.76 6.86
N PRO A 104 13.93 17.47 7.20
CA PRO A 104 14.92 16.44 6.88
C PRO A 104 15.25 16.41 5.38
N ASN A 105 16.53 16.35 5.03
CA ASN A 105 16.97 16.35 3.62
C ASN A 105 16.34 15.24 2.78
N THR A 106 15.94 14.15 3.42
CA THR A 106 15.27 13.02 2.77
C THR A 106 13.85 13.35 2.28
N LEU A 107 13.21 14.38 2.82
CA LEU A 107 11.85 14.79 2.44
C LEU A 107 11.82 15.73 1.24
N HIS A 108 12.94 16.30 0.82
CA HIS A 108 13.00 17.17 -0.35
C HIS A 108 12.71 16.41 -1.65
N ASN A 109 12.10 17.09 -2.59
CA ASN A 109 11.57 16.53 -3.83
C ASN A 109 12.23 17.08 -5.12
N ASP A 110 13.35 17.75 -4.99
CA ASP A 110 14.09 18.26 -6.15
C ASP A 110 14.45 17.12 -7.12
N GLY A 111 14.14 17.31 -8.40
CA GLY A 111 14.39 16.33 -9.44
C GLY A 111 13.36 15.19 -9.55
N ASN A 112 12.42 15.09 -8.62
CA ASN A 112 11.34 14.11 -8.65
C ASN A 112 10.19 14.55 -9.59
N TYR A 113 9.28 13.61 -9.87
CA TYR A 113 8.10 13.83 -10.68
C TYR A 113 6.82 13.57 -9.89
N ILE A 114 5.76 14.33 -10.20
CA ILE A 114 4.41 14.04 -9.73
C ILE A 114 3.74 13.20 -10.82
N ILE A 115 3.28 12.00 -10.49
CA ILE A 115 2.74 11.04 -11.46
C ILE A 115 1.43 10.41 -10.98
N SER A 116 0.71 9.79 -11.90
CA SER A 116 -0.21 8.70 -11.59
C SER A 116 0.56 7.38 -11.61
N LEU A 117 0.65 6.72 -10.46
CA LEU A 117 1.32 5.42 -10.39
C LEU A 117 0.57 4.33 -11.16
N GLY A 118 -0.77 4.44 -11.23
CA GLY A 118 -1.57 3.56 -12.08
C GLY A 118 -1.18 3.66 -13.55
N ASN A 119 -0.99 4.88 -14.07
CA ASN A 119 -0.56 5.09 -15.45
C ASN A 119 0.87 4.59 -15.69
N LEU A 120 1.78 4.78 -14.74
CA LEU A 120 3.13 4.23 -14.83
C LEU A 120 3.08 2.70 -14.90
N CYS A 121 2.27 2.04 -14.07
CA CYS A 121 2.12 0.58 -14.11
C CYS A 121 1.52 0.09 -15.44
N ARG A 122 0.53 0.78 -16.01
CA ARG A 122 -0.01 0.45 -17.35
C ARG A 122 1.07 0.54 -18.43
N TRP A 123 1.86 1.61 -18.41
CA TRP A 123 2.98 1.76 -19.33
C TRP A 123 4.03 0.65 -19.13
N MET A 124 4.41 0.34 -17.88
CA MET A 124 5.36 -0.74 -17.59
C MET A 124 4.83 -2.11 -18.02
N ALA A 125 3.52 -2.36 -17.88
CA ALA A 125 2.90 -3.59 -18.36
C ALA A 125 3.05 -3.73 -19.88
N SER A 126 2.80 -2.66 -20.64
CA SER A 126 3.02 -2.68 -22.10
C SER A 126 4.49 -2.94 -22.45
N GLN A 127 5.46 -2.41 -21.67
CA GLN A 127 6.87 -2.74 -21.87
C GLN A 127 7.16 -4.21 -21.55
N ALA A 128 6.57 -4.76 -20.48
CA ALA A 128 6.71 -6.17 -20.11
C ALA A 128 6.15 -7.11 -21.20
N GLU A 129 4.96 -6.81 -21.73
CA GLU A 129 4.35 -7.57 -22.84
C GLU A 129 5.21 -7.50 -24.10
N ASN A 130 5.76 -6.33 -24.44
CA ASN A 130 6.70 -6.18 -25.57
C ASN A 130 7.98 -7.02 -25.40
N LEU A 131 8.38 -7.31 -24.17
CA LEU A 131 9.50 -8.21 -23.84
C LEU A 131 9.09 -9.69 -23.82
N GLY A 132 7.80 -10.01 -24.04
CA GLY A 132 7.26 -11.37 -24.05
C GLY A 132 6.91 -11.89 -22.66
N VAL A 133 6.47 -11.03 -21.74
CA VAL A 133 5.84 -11.42 -20.47
C VAL A 133 4.36 -11.68 -20.71
N GLU A 134 3.84 -12.75 -20.14
CA GLU A 134 2.39 -13.01 -20.13
C GLU A 134 1.77 -12.35 -18.90
N ILE A 135 0.79 -11.45 -19.08
CA ILE A 135 0.11 -10.74 -17.99
C ILE A 135 -1.37 -11.12 -18.02
N TYR A 136 -1.86 -11.64 -16.88
CA TYR A 136 -3.25 -12.07 -16.71
C TYR A 136 -3.97 -11.21 -15.66
N PRO A 137 -4.62 -10.10 -16.07
CA PRO A 137 -5.53 -9.34 -15.20
C PRO A 137 -6.80 -10.15 -14.92
N GLY A 138 -7.44 -9.89 -13.78
CA GLY A 138 -8.63 -10.61 -13.35
C GLY A 138 -8.34 -11.95 -12.68
N PHE A 139 -7.08 -12.35 -12.53
CA PHE A 139 -6.70 -13.60 -11.86
C PHE A 139 -6.16 -13.33 -10.46
N SER A 140 -6.95 -13.67 -9.46
CA SER A 140 -6.61 -13.47 -8.05
C SER A 140 -5.90 -14.69 -7.50
N ALA A 141 -4.62 -14.57 -7.13
CA ALA A 141 -3.90 -15.64 -6.42
C ALA A 141 -4.51 -15.83 -5.02
N ASN A 142 -4.98 -17.04 -4.73
CA ASN A 142 -5.68 -17.36 -3.49
C ASN A 142 -4.78 -18.09 -2.47
N ARG A 143 -3.98 -19.05 -2.93
CA ARG A 143 -3.07 -19.81 -2.06
C ARG A 143 -1.79 -20.24 -2.77
N ALA A 144 -0.70 -20.37 -2.02
CA ALA A 144 0.54 -20.93 -2.54
C ALA A 144 0.45 -22.47 -2.69
N ILE A 145 1.08 -23.00 -3.74
CA ILE A 145 1.35 -24.44 -3.89
C ILE A 145 2.69 -24.70 -3.22
N ILE A 146 2.69 -25.57 -2.22
CA ILE A 146 3.91 -25.93 -1.46
C ILE A 146 4.06 -27.44 -1.49
N ASP A 147 5.24 -27.92 -1.88
CA ASP A 147 5.55 -29.34 -1.96
C ASP A 147 5.91 -29.95 -0.59
N GLU A 148 6.15 -31.25 -0.59
CA GLU A 148 6.52 -32.00 0.62
C GLU A 148 7.88 -31.57 1.21
N GLN A 149 8.74 -30.93 0.41
CA GLN A 149 10.03 -30.40 0.82
C GLN A 149 9.93 -28.94 1.34
N ASN A 150 8.70 -28.43 1.55
CA ASN A 150 8.41 -27.04 1.90
C ASN A 150 8.93 -26.01 0.88
N ARG A 151 9.00 -26.37 -0.40
CA ARG A 151 9.29 -25.47 -1.49
C ARG A 151 7.99 -24.90 -2.06
N VAL A 152 7.96 -23.59 -2.33
CA VAL A 152 6.88 -22.98 -3.10
C VAL A 152 7.04 -23.36 -4.58
N CYS A 153 5.98 -23.88 -5.18
CA CYS A 153 5.96 -24.38 -6.56
C CYS A 153 4.94 -23.63 -7.44
N GLY A 154 4.41 -22.51 -6.97
CA GLY A 154 3.40 -21.73 -7.70
C GLY A 154 2.26 -21.26 -6.82
N VAL A 155 1.14 -20.90 -7.45
CA VAL A 155 -0.11 -20.52 -6.77
C VAL A 155 -1.32 -21.17 -7.42
N ILE A 156 -2.42 -21.21 -6.67
CA ILE A 156 -3.75 -21.50 -7.20
C ILE A 156 -4.56 -20.22 -7.18
N THR A 157 -5.20 -19.90 -8.30
CA THR A 157 -6.12 -18.76 -8.39
C THR A 157 -7.44 -19.06 -7.69
N GLY A 158 -8.21 -18.00 -7.36
CA GLY A 158 -9.54 -18.16 -6.75
C GLY A 158 -10.53 -18.81 -7.70
N ASP A 159 -11.45 -19.62 -7.13
CA ASP A 159 -12.62 -20.11 -7.87
C ASP A 159 -13.55 -18.94 -8.18
N MET A 160 -14.25 -18.98 -9.30
CA MET A 160 -15.24 -17.98 -9.73
C MET A 160 -16.63 -18.63 -9.80
N GLY A 161 -17.68 -17.81 -9.67
CA GLY A 161 -19.05 -18.31 -9.74
C GLY A 161 -19.50 -19.13 -8.54
N LEU A 162 -19.02 -18.80 -7.34
CA LEU A 162 -19.57 -19.30 -6.07
C LEU A 162 -20.63 -18.31 -5.54
N ASP A 163 -21.70 -18.82 -4.94
CA ASP A 163 -22.66 -18.01 -4.24
C ASP A 163 -22.16 -17.57 -2.84
N LYS A 164 -22.93 -16.76 -2.13
CA LYS A 164 -22.61 -16.29 -0.77
C LYS A 164 -22.42 -17.40 0.27
N ASN A 165 -22.93 -18.60 0.03
CA ASN A 165 -22.77 -19.76 0.90
C ASN A 165 -21.60 -20.66 0.47
N GLY A 166 -20.93 -20.34 -0.65
CA GLY A 166 -19.85 -21.13 -1.23
C GLY A 166 -20.32 -22.28 -2.13
N GLU A 167 -21.61 -22.26 -2.54
CA GLU A 167 -22.17 -23.23 -3.47
C GLU A 167 -21.90 -22.79 -4.92
N GLN A 168 -21.71 -23.76 -5.83
CA GLN A 168 -21.43 -23.50 -7.23
C GLN A 168 -22.65 -22.97 -7.96
N LYS A 169 -22.52 -21.81 -8.60
CA LYS A 169 -23.52 -21.26 -9.54
C LYS A 169 -23.37 -21.90 -10.95
N ALA A 170 -24.31 -21.61 -11.84
CA ALA A 170 -24.31 -22.13 -13.21
C ALA A 170 -23.07 -21.73 -14.04
N ASN A 171 -22.43 -20.61 -13.66
CA ASN A 171 -21.21 -20.07 -14.27
C ASN A 171 -19.96 -20.35 -13.43
N PHE A 172 -19.98 -21.40 -12.64
CA PHE A 172 -18.82 -21.79 -11.82
C PHE A 172 -17.63 -22.18 -12.69
N GLU A 173 -16.49 -21.58 -12.40
CA GLU A 173 -15.19 -21.90 -13.00
C GLU A 173 -14.16 -22.15 -11.88
N PRO A 174 -13.52 -23.34 -11.86
CA PRO A 174 -12.48 -23.61 -10.87
C PRO A 174 -11.25 -22.76 -11.15
N GLY A 175 -10.59 -22.28 -10.10
CA GLY A 175 -9.32 -21.61 -10.24
C GLY A 175 -8.24 -22.50 -10.86
N ILE A 176 -7.24 -21.90 -11.47
CA ILE A 176 -6.16 -22.54 -12.23
C ILE A 176 -4.95 -22.77 -11.33
N GLU A 177 -4.23 -23.86 -11.51
CA GLU A 177 -2.91 -24.07 -10.93
C GLU A 177 -1.85 -23.43 -11.85
N LEU A 178 -1.15 -22.42 -11.32
CA LEU A 178 -0.01 -21.78 -11.98
C LEU A 178 1.26 -22.27 -11.29
N ARG A 179 1.99 -23.18 -11.94
CA ARG A 179 3.21 -23.76 -11.40
C ARG A 179 4.44 -23.03 -11.92
N ALA A 180 5.44 -22.87 -11.07
CA ALA A 180 6.69 -22.21 -11.45
C ALA A 180 7.89 -22.73 -10.69
N LYS A 181 9.09 -22.56 -11.28
CA LYS A 181 10.36 -22.81 -10.60
C LYS A 181 10.56 -21.81 -9.46
N PHE A 182 10.18 -20.54 -9.68
CA PHE A 182 10.18 -19.47 -8.67
C PHE A 182 8.89 -18.66 -8.73
N THR A 183 8.38 -18.27 -7.55
CA THR A 183 7.23 -17.39 -7.41
C THR A 183 7.62 -16.13 -6.65
N LEU A 184 7.39 -14.96 -7.24
CA LEU A 184 7.65 -13.65 -6.64
C LEU A 184 6.32 -13.07 -6.13
N PHE A 185 6.24 -12.81 -4.82
CA PHE A 185 5.05 -12.24 -4.20
C PHE A 185 5.21 -10.72 -4.09
N ALA A 186 4.45 -9.99 -4.91
CA ALA A 186 4.43 -8.54 -5.03
C ALA A 186 3.04 -7.97 -4.70
N GLU A 187 2.32 -8.55 -3.74
CA GLU A 187 0.92 -8.28 -3.42
C GLU A 187 0.68 -6.92 -2.75
N GLY A 188 1.74 -6.13 -2.53
CA GLY A 188 1.68 -4.84 -1.87
C GLY A 188 1.55 -4.94 -0.34
N ALA A 189 1.18 -3.83 0.32
CA ALA A 189 1.07 -3.81 1.78
C ALA A 189 0.10 -4.87 2.29
N ARG A 190 0.55 -5.69 3.24
CA ARG A 190 -0.22 -6.78 3.85
C ARG A 190 -0.73 -7.78 2.81
N GLY A 191 0.16 -8.37 2.01
CA GLY A 191 -0.15 -9.40 1.02
C GLY A 191 -0.93 -10.56 1.61
N HIS A 192 -1.89 -11.11 0.86
CA HIS A 192 -2.71 -12.21 1.37
C HIS A 192 -1.88 -13.48 1.55
N ILE A 193 -1.16 -13.88 0.50
CA ILE A 193 -0.27 -15.05 0.54
C ILE A 193 1.01 -14.71 1.30
N GLY A 194 1.57 -13.51 1.07
CA GLY A 194 2.78 -13.05 1.74
C GLY A 194 2.73 -13.17 3.26
N LYS A 195 1.62 -12.74 3.91
CA LYS A 195 1.46 -12.88 5.37
C LYS A 195 1.42 -14.36 5.83
N GLN A 196 0.86 -15.26 5.01
CA GLN A 196 0.82 -16.69 5.30
C GLN A 196 2.22 -17.30 5.20
N LEU A 197 2.99 -16.93 4.17
CA LEU A 197 4.36 -17.41 3.97
C LEU A 197 5.31 -16.87 5.06
N ILE A 198 5.16 -15.61 5.46
CA ILE A 198 5.91 -15.02 6.58
C ILE A 198 5.73 -15.86 7.84
N ASN A 199 4.49 -16.24 8.17
CA ASN A 199 4.19 -17.07 9.33
C ASN A 199 4.68 -18.52 9.15
N LYS A 200 4.41 -19.13 7.97
CA LYS A 200 4.76 -20.54 7.71
C LYS A 200 6.26 -20.80 7.76
N PHE A 201 7.06 -19.87 7.21
CA PHE A 201 8.52 -20.02 7.13
C PHE A 201 9.27 -19.22 8.21
N ASN A 202 8.55 -18.63 9.19
CA ASN A 202 9.13 -17.82 10.27
C ASN A 202 10.05 -16.69 9.75
N LEU A 203 9.65 -16.05 8.63
CA LEU A 203 10.49 -15.07 7.94
C LEU A 203 10.68 -13.75 8.74
N ALA A 204 9.86 -13.53 9.77
CA ALA A 204 9.93 -12.34 10.64
C ALA A 204 10.57 -12.63 12.00
N ASP A 205 11.20 -13.79 12.20
CA ASP A 205 11.92 -14.08 13.43
C ASP A 205 13.03 -13.05 13.66
N ASP A 206 13.18 -12.59 14.90
CA ASP A 206 14.12 -11.53 15.30
C ASP A 206 13.91 -10.15 14.64
N LYS A 207 12.78 -9.93 13.96
CA LYS A 207 12.39 -8.63 13.39
C LYS A 207 11.45 -7.88 14.32
N THR A 208 11.41 -6.55 14.18
CA THR A 208 10.32 -5.79 14.78
C THR A 208 9.03 -6.00 13.99
N PRO A 209 7.84 -5.91 14.63
CA PRO A 209 6.58 -5.96 13.90
C PRO A 209 6.55 -4.94 12.75
N GLN A 210 5.89 -5.30 11.65
CA GLN A 210 5.60 -4.34 10.60
C GLN A 210 4.61 -3.30 11.13
N HIS A 211 4.87 -2.03 10.82
CA HIS A 211 3.98 -0.92 11.10
C HIS A 211 3.28 -0.46 9.84
N TYR A 212 2.04 -0.02 9.98
CA TYR A 212 1.22 0.40 8.87
C TYR A 212 0.62 1.78 9.11
N ALA A 213 0.30 2.45 8.01
CA ALA A 213 -0.56 3.62 7.99
C ALA A 213 -1.70 3.39 7.01
N ILE A 214 -2.81 4.11 7.17
CA ILE A 214 -3.83 4.26 6.13
C ILE A 214 -3.59 5.59 5.41
N GLY A 215 -3.46 5.54 4.09
CA GLY A 215 -3.38 6.73 3.24
C GLY A 215 -4.68 6.94 2.51
N PHE A 216 -5.24 8.15 2.64
CA PHE A 216 -6.39 8.63 1.87
C PHE A 216 -5.90 9.49 0.72
N LYS A 217 -6.60 9.42 -0.41
CA LYS A 217 -6.37 10.29 -1.55
C LYS A 217 -7.69 10.66 -2.20
N GLU A 218 -7.83 11.92 -2.53
CA GLU A 218 -8.82 12.41 -3.48
C GLU A 218 -8.11 13.11 -4.65
N LEU A 219 -8.69 12.98 -5.83
CA LEU A 219 -8.29 13.72 -7.02
C LEU A 219 -9.37 14.77 -7.33
N TRP A 220 -8.93 15.98 -7.57
CA TRP A 220 -9.80 17.13 -7.82
C TRP A 220 -9.41 17.83 -9.12
N ASP A 221 -10.40 18.17 -9.95
CA ASP A 221 -10.27 19.15 -11.01
C ASP A 221 -10.48 20.53 -10.40
N ILE A 222 -9.53 21.45 -10.59
CA ILE A 222 -9.57 22.79 -10.00
C ILE A 222 -9.52 23.86 -11.08
N PRO A 223 -10.00 25.10 -10.78
CA PRO A 223 -9.83 26.22 -11.68
C PRO A 223 -8.36 26.48 -12.06
N ALA A 224 -8.10 26.79 -13.33
CA ALA A 224 -6.74 26.97 -13.84
C ALA A 224 -5.95 28.07 -13.11
N GLU A 225 -6.63 29.11 -12.64
CA GLU A 225 -6.03 30.21 -11.86
C GLU A 225 -5.57 29.80 -10.45
N GLN A 226 -6.04 28.67 -9.93
CA GLN A 226 -5.61 28.10 -8.65
C GLN A 226 -4.52 27.04 -8.82
N HIS A 227 -4.31 26.58 -10.06
CA HIS A 227 -3.36 25.53 -10.34
C HIS A 227 -1.92 26.05 -10.39
N GLN A 228 -1.00 25.36 -9.74
CA GLN A 228 0.44 25.66 -9.72
C GLN A 228 1.21 24.41 -10.15
N HIS A 229 1.41 24.27 -11.45
CA HIS A 229 2.05 23.09 -12.04
C HIS A 229 3.35 22.69 -11.33
N GLY A 230 3.45 21.44 -10.88
CA GLY A 230 4.64 20.91 -10.21
C GLY A 230 4.83 21.36 -8.75
N LEU A 231 3.82 21.97 -8.12
CA LEU A 231 3.85 22.28 -6.69
C LEU A 231 3.57 21.01 -5.86
N VAL A 232 4.45 20.78 -4.89
CA VAL A 232 4.33 19.76 -3.83
C VAL A 232 4.15 20.48 -2.50
N VAL A 233 3.12 20.12 -1.75
CA VAL A 233 2.88 20.60 -0.39
C VAL A 233 2.78 19.41 0.54
N HIS A 234 3.59 19.40 1.60
CA HIS A 234 3.48 18.46 2.71
C HIS A 234 3.01 19.19 3.97
N GLY A 235 2.20 18.51 4.78
CA GLY A 235 1.70 19.04 6.06
C GLY A 235 1.95 18.08 7.22
N LEU A 236 2.29 18.64 8.37
CA LEU A 236 2.49 17.94 9.65
C LEU A 236 1.62 18.62 10.73
N GLY A 237 1.22 17.87 11.76
CA GLY A 237 0.46 18.38 12.90
C GLY A 237 -1.04 18.19 12.75
N TRP A 238 -1.81 19.28 12.75
CA TRP A 238 -3.27 19.21 12.62
C TRP A 238 -3.69 18.56 11.28
N PRO A 239 -4.77 17.74 11.21
CA PRO A 239 -5.77 17.47 12.25
C PRO A 239 -5.37 16.37 13.25
N LEU A 240 -4.29 15.64 13.02
CA LEU A 240 -3.92 14.48 13.83
C LEU A 240 -3.34 14.90 15.19
N ALA A 241 -2.58 15.98 15.22
CA ALA A 241 -1.98 16.58 16.43
C ALA A 241 -1.34 15.54 17.37
N ASN A 242 -1.96 15.32 18.53
CA ASN A 242 -1.48 14.37 19.55
C ASN A 242 -2.22 13.02 19.52
N GLU A 243 -3.27 12.88 18.70
CA GLU A 243 -4.12 11.68 18.68
C GLU A 243 -3.50 10.56 17.83
N ALA A 244 -2.78 10.93 16.76
CA ALA A 244 -2.13 9.99 15.86
C ALA A 244 -0.90 10.61 15.18
N SER A 245 0.07 9.78 14.82
CA SER A 245 1.14 10.17 13.90
C SER A 245 0.65 10.09 12.45
N GLY A 246 1.29 10.85 11.57
CA GLY A 246 0.94 10.88 10.15
C GLY A 246 1.38 12.17 9.48
N GLY A 247 0.72 12.52 8.40
CA GLY A 247 0.98 13.74 7.65
C GLY A 247 0.00 13.89 6.50
N SER A 248 0.01 15.07 5.90
CA SER A 248 -0.87 15.39 4.78
C SER A 248 -0.06 15.80 3.56
N TYR A 249 -0.70 15.78 2.41
CA TYR A 249 -0.09 16.22 1.16
C TYR A 249 -1.12 16.85 0.22
N LEU A 250 -0.63 17.72 -0.66
CA LEU A 250 -1.35 18.26 -1.79
C LEU A 250 -0.37 18.45 -2.94
N TYR A 251 -0.67 17.82 -4.09
CA TYR A 251 0.20 17.82 -5.26
C TYR A 251 -0.54 18.31 -6.49
N HIS A 252 0.06 19.25 -7.22
CA HIS A 252 -0.48 19.74 -8.49
C HIS A 252 0.06 18.94 -9.65
N LEU A 253 -0.82 18.13 -10.26
CA LEU A 253 -0.55 17.27 -11.41
C LEU A 253 -0.74 18.05 -12.73
N GLU A 254 -0.68 17.35 -13.84
CA GLU A 254 -1.08 17.88 -15.15
C GLU A 254 -2.61 18.08 -15.24
N GLY A 255 -3.07 18.82 -16.26
CA GLY A 255 -4.50 18.96 -16.57
C GLY A 255 -5.32 19.71 -15.51
N ASN A 256 -4.73 20.63 -14.76
CA ASN A 256 -5.37 21.34 -13.65
C ASN A 256 -5.90 20.43 -12.55
N GLN A 257 -5.27 19.27 -12.36
CA GLN A 257 -5.63 18.33 -11.32
C GLN A 257 -4.78 18.52 -10.07
N VAL A 258 -5.40 18.26 -8.93
CA VAL A 258 -4.75 18.24 -7.61
C VAL A 258 -5.07 16.94 -6.90
N ALA A 259 -4.02 16.28 -6.45
CA ALA A 259 -4.15 15.16 -5.49
C ALA A 259 -4.02 15.70 -4.07
N VAL A 260 -5.02 15.48 -3.23
CA VAL A 260 -4.99 15.81 -1.81
C VAL A 260 -5.14 14.55 -0.97
N GLY A 261 -4.39 14.45 0.12
CA GLY A 261 -4.46 13.25 0.95
C GLY A 261 -3.99 13.45 2.38
N LEU A 262 -4.34 12.46 3.20
CA LEU A 262 -3.95 12.35 4.61
C LEU A 262 -3.46 10.93 4.88
N ILE A 263 -2.34 10.82 5.57
CA ILE A 263 -1.77 9.56 6.05
C ILE A 263 -1.96 9.50 7.57
N VAL A 264 -2.54 8.44 8.07
CA VAL A 264 -2.77 8.21 9.51
C VAL A 264 -2.11 6.89 9.90
N ASP A 265 -1.16 6.93 10.84
CA ASP A 265 -0.51 5.73 11.35
C ASP A 265 -1.51 4.88 12.13
N LEU A 266 -1.51 3.56 11.88
CA LEU A 266 -2.50 2.65 12.47
C LEU A 266 -2.19 2.26 13.93
N ASN A 267 -1.13 2.81 14.52
CA ASN A 267 -0.81 2.65 15.93
C ASN A 267 -1.51 3.66 16.86
N TYR A 268 -2.45 4.47 16.35
CA TYR A 268 -3.22 5.38 17.20
C TYR A 268 -4.01 4.63 18.28
N GLU A 269 -4.20 5.30 19.44
CA GLU A 269 -4.72 4.67 20.65
C GLU A 269 -6.23 4.85 20.83
N ASN A 270 -6.80 5.99 20.40
CA ASN A 270 -8.20 6.32 20.63
C ASN A 270 -9.15 5.55 19.70
N PRO A 271 -10.02 4.64 20.19
CA PRO A 271 -10.98 3.90 19.36
C PRO A 271 -12.08 4.78 18.75
N HIS A 272 -12.24 6.03 19.22
CA HIS A 272 -13.20 6.98 18.67
C HIS A 272 -12.63 7.82 17.51
N LEU A 273 -11.35 7.70 17.21
CA LEU A 273 -10.74 8.38 16.07
C LEU A 273 -11.22 7.73 14.76
N SER A 274 -11.68 8.57 13.83
CA SER A 274 -12.05 8.18 12.47
C SER A 274 -11.06 8.80 11.47
N PRO A 275 -10.14 8.02 10.92
CA PRO A 275 -9.17 8.54 9.93
C PRO A 275 -9.83 9.19 8.71
N PHE A 276 -10.99 8.67 8.29
CA PHE A 276 -11.77 9.25 7.20
C PHE A 276 -12.26 10.67 7.55
N ASP A 277 -12.86 10.84 8.74
CA ASP A 277 -13.41 12.13 9.15
C ASP A 277 -12.30 13.15 9.45
N GLU A 278 -11.12 12.71 9.93
CA GLU A 278 -9.93 13.56 10.03
C GLU A 278 -9.48 14.06 8.65
N PHE A 279 -9.52 13.21 7.62
CA PHE A 279 -9.25 13.64 6.25
C PHE A 279 -10.28 14.63 5.73
N GLN A 280 -11.57 14.46 6.04
CA GLN A 280 -12.60 15.43 5.68
C GLN A 280 -12.37 16.80 6.36
N ARG A 281 -12.02 16.81 7.65
CA ARG A 281 -11.67 18.04 8.39
C ARG A 281 -10.46 18.73 7.80
N PHE A 282 -9.42 17.99 7.44
CA PHE A 282 -8.19 18.52 6.87
C PHE A 282 -8.42 19.42 5.66
N LYS A 283 -9.37 19.10 4.81
CA LYS A 283 -9.65 19.86 3.58
C LYS A 283 -10.18 21.28 3.84
N HIS A 284 -10.74 21.53 5.02
CA HIS A 284 -11.21 22.85 5.44
C HIS A 284 -10.11 23.78 5.97
N HIS A 285 -8.88 23.27 6.13
CA HIS A 285 -7.77 24.14 6.54
C HIS A 285 -7.50 25.20 5.45
N PRO A 286 -7.37 26.51 5.78
CA PRO A 286 -7.25 27.58 4.78
C PRO A 286 -6.12 27.38 3.76
N LEU A 287 -4.99 26.79 4.17
CA LEU A 287 -3.86 26.46 3.28
C LEU A 287 -4.20 25.35 2.26
N ILE A 288 -5.25 24.60 2.46
CA ILE A 288 -5.71 23.53 1.57
C ILE A 288 -6.95 23.96 0.81
N GLU A 289 -7.92 24.56 1.51
CA GLU A 289 -9.16 25.08 0.93
C GLU A 289 -8.91 26.00 -0.26
N GLN A 290 -7.91 26.90 -0.19
CA GLN A 290 -7.58 27.84 -1.26
C GLN A 290 -7.33 27.17 -2.62
N TYR A 291 -6.87 25.91 -2.63
CA TYR A 291 -6.64 25.13 -3.86
C TYR A 291 -7.88 24.35 -4.29
N LEU A 292 -8.71 23.90 -3.35
CA LEU A 292 -9.87 23.03 -3.64
C LEU A 292 -11.16 23.81 -3.89
N LYS A 293 -11.22 25.06 -3.44
CA LYS A 293 -12.41 25.92 -3.57
C LYS A 293 -12.80 26.07 -5.04
N ASN A 294 -14.10 25.90 -5.33
CA ASN A 294 -14.66 25.90 -6.68
C ASN A 294 -14.16 24.75 -7.57
N GLY A 295 -13.39 23.82 -7.03
CA GLY A 295 -13.00 22.59 -7.71
C GLY A 295 -14.09 21.52 -7.64
N LYS A 296 -13.87 20.42 -8.38
CA LYS A 296 -14.74 19.24 -8.39
C LYS A 296 -13.93 18.01 -8.03
N ARG A 297 -14.36 17.30 -6.99
CA ARG A 297 -13.82 15.99 -6.64
C ARG A 297 -14.19 14.96 -7.70
N ILE A 298 -13.21 14.24 -8.24
CA ILE A 298 -13.40 13.28 -9.33
C ILE A 298 -13.06 11.84 -8.95
N SER A 299 -12.21 11.62 -7.94
CA SER A 299 -11.89 10.28 -7.48
C SER A 299 -11.59 10.28 -5.97
N TYR A 300 -11.76 9.13 -5.33
CA TYR A 300 -11.47 8.88 -3.92
C TYR A 300 -10.90 7.47 -3.77
N GLY A 301 -9.95 7.31 -2.86
CA GLY A 301 -9.47 5.99 -2.46
C GLY A 301 -8.72 6.02 -1.14
N ALA A 302 -8.53 4.84 -0.57
CA ALA A 302 -7.69 4.66 0.61
C ALA A 302 -6.97 3.32 0.56
N ARG A 303 -5.72 3.26 1.06
CA ARG A 303 -4.92 2.04 1.07
C ARG A 303 -3.96 2.01 2.25
N ALA A 304 -3.73 0.81 2.79
CA ALA A 304 -2.68 0.62 3.78
C ALA A 304 -1.29 0.76 3.15
N ILE A 305 -0.37 1.29 3.94
CA ILE A 305 1.02 1.54 3.59
C ILE A 305 1.89 0.82 4.63
N ALA A 306 2.79 -0.06 4.19
CA ALA A 306 3.77 -0.71 5.06
C ALA A 306 4.93 0.27 5.31
N LYS A 307 5.17 0.69 6.57
CA LYS A 307 6.15 1.72 6.93
C LYS A 307 7.06 1.38 8.11
N GLY A 308 7.14 0.11 8.49
CA GLY A 308 7.98 -0.36 9.60
C GLY A 308 9.48 -0.13 9.37
N GLY A 309 9.90 -0.04 8.11
CA GLY A 309 11.27 0.26 7.74
C GLY A 309 12.22 -0.93 7.92
N PHE A 310 13.54 -0.66 7.94
CA PHE A 310 14.59 -1.66 7.88
C PHE A 310 14.52 -2.78 8.93
N HIS A 311 14.17 -2.43 10.18
CA HIS A 311 14.08 -3.42 11.27
C HIS A 311 12.88 -4.37 11.15
N SER A 312 11.90 -4.05 10.34
CA SER A 312 10.69 -4.86 10.11
C SER A 312 10.73 -5.66 8.80
N LEU A 313 11.83 -5.58 8.03
CA LEU A 313 11.98 -6.36 6.81
C LEU A 313 12.07 -7.85 7.17
N PRO A 314 11.18 -8.70 6.66
CA PRO A 314 11.30 -10.15 6.83
C PRO A 314 12.52 -10.68 6.06
N THR A 315 12.89 -11.91 6.32
CA THR A 315 13.73 -12.65 5.38
C THR A 315 12.95 -12.80 4.08
N GLN A 316 13.49 -12.25 2.98
CA GLN A 316 12.73 -12.10 1.76
C GLN A 316 12.77 -13.34 0.87
N GLN A 317 13.80 -14.18 1.02
CA GLN A 317 14.01 -15.40 0.23
C GLN A 317 13.64 -16.66 1.00
N PHE A 318 13.06 -17.60 0.29
CA PHE A 318 12.76 -18.97 0.76
C PHE A 318 12.79 -19.94 -0.43
N ALA A 319 12.70 -21.23 -0.18
CA ALA A 319 12.75 -22.22 -1.26
C ALA A 319 11.60 -22.02 -2.26
N GLY A 320 11.94 -21.77 -3.52
CA GLY A 320 11.02 -21.56 -4.63
C GLY A 320 10.33 -20.20 -4.65
N GLY A 321 10.75 -19.20 -3.81
CA GLY A 321 10.06 -17.91 -3.86
C GLY A 321 10.73 -16.77 -3.12
N LEU A 322 10.18 -15.57 -3.34
CA LEU A 322 10.63 -14.30 -2.77
C LEU A 322 9.45 -13.39 -2.42
N LEU A 323 9.58 -12.62 -1.34
CA LEU A 323 8.74 -11.44 -1.05
C LEU A 323 9.43 -10.20 -1.59
N ILE A 324 8.70 -9.35 -2.34
CA ILE A 324 9.26 -8.13 -2.94
C ILE A 324 8.36 -6.91 -2.74
N GLY A 325 8.92 -5.72 -2.86
CA GLY A 325 8.19 -4.46 -2.74
C GLY A 325 7.57 -4.24 -1.37
N CYS A 326 6.36 -3.66 -1.36
CA CYS A 326 5.64 -3.38 -0.12
C CYS A 326 5.14 -4.64 0.61
N ASP A 327 5.11 -5.79 -0.03
CA ASP A 327 4.83 -7.07 0.63
C ASP A 327 5.97 -7.45 1.59
N ALA A 328 7.21 -7.16 1.20
CA ALA A 328 8.37 -7.22 2.07
C ALA A 328 8.55 -5.96 2.97
N GLY A 329 7.83 -4.86 2.70
CA GLY A 329 7.93 -3.63 3.50
C GLY A 329 9.08 -2.71 3.09
N THR A 330 9.44 -2.63 1.81
CA THR A 330 10.60 -1.87 1.32
C THR A 330 10.40 -0.35 1.25
N LEU A 331 9.26 0.20 1.65
CA LEU A 331 9.02 1.64 1.64
C LEU A 331 10.01 2.39 2.52
N ASN A 332 10.59 3.47 2.01
CA ASN A 332 11.41 4.40 2.79
C ASN A 332 10.53 5.49 3.44
N SER A 333 10.21 5.29 4.72
CA SER A 333 9.36 6.21 5.48
C SER A 333 10.00 7.59 5.71
N ALA A 334 11.33 7.69 5.74
CA ALA A 334 12.05 8.96 5.88
C ALA A 334 12.02 9.83 4.61
N LYS A 335 11.76 9.22 3.45
CA LYS A 335 11.52 9.92 2.18
C LYS A 335 10.04 10.10 1.88
N ILE A 336 9.15 9.38 2.59
CA ILE A 336 7.72 9.25 2.25
C ILE A 336 7.56 8.71 0.81
N LYS A 337 8.47 7.86 0.36
CA LYS A 337 8.52 7.30 -0.99
C LYS A 337 8.76 5.79 -0.93
N GLY A 338 8.03 5.05 -1.74
CA GLY A 338 8.15 3.60 -1.77
C GLY A 338 8.22 3.00 -3.18
N THR A 339 7.89 3.76 -4.22
CA THR A 339 7.81 3.22 -5.58
C THR A 339 9.20 2.84 -6.10
N HIS A 340 10.19 3.73 -5.97
CA HIS A 340 11.57 3.47 -6.41
C HIS A 340 12.20 2.29 -5.65
N THR A 341 11.95 2.19 -4.34
CA THR A 341 12.45 1.06 -3.53
C THR A 341 11.75 -0.26 -3.87
N ALA A 342 10.45 -0.21 -4.15
CA ALA A 342 9.70 -1.38 -4.60
C ALA A 342 10.18 -1.87 -5.97
N MET A 343 10.39 -0.96 -6.92
CA MET A 343 10.98 -1.29 -8.23
C MET A 343 12.38 -1.88 -8.09
N LYS A 344 13.25 -1.26 -7.27
CA LYS A 344 14.60 -1.80 -7.05
C LYS A 344 14.58 -3.18 -6.42
N SER A 345 13.67 -3.44 -5.48
CA SER A 345 13.53 -4.79 -4.92
C SER A 345 13.14 -5.82 -5.97
N GLY A 346 12.29 -5.44 -6.94
CA GLY A 346 11.93 -6.27 -8.08
C GLY A 346 13.11 -6.53 -9.02
N ILE A 347 13.92 -5.50 -9.32
CA ILE A 347 15.14 -5.63 -10.14
C ILE A 347 16.11 -6.62 -9.49
N LEU A 348 16.40 -6.47 -8.19
CA LEU A 348 17.29 -7.35 -7.44
C LEU A 348 16.77 -8.79 -7.38
N ALA A 349 15.45 -8.95 -7.23
CA ALA A 349 14.82 -10.27 -7.24
C ALA A 349 14.95 -10.95 -8.61
N ALA A 350 14.79 -10.17 -9.68
CA ALA A 350 14.97 -10.66 -11.04
C ALA A 350 16.39 -11.19 -11.28
N GLU A 351 17.41 -10.44 -10.84
CA GLU A 351 18.81 -10.82 -10.96
C GLU A 351 19.11 -12.12 -10.19
N ALA A 352 18.67 -12.21 -8.92
CA ALA A 352 18.85 -13.39 -8.10
C ALA A 352 18.10 -14.63 -8.64
N VAL A 353 16.87 -14.44 -9.13
CA VAL A 353 16.06 -15.53 -9.70
C VAL A 353 16.64 -15.98 -11.03
N PHE A 354 17.08 -15.07 -11.89
CA PHE A 354 17.71 -15.42 -13.15
C PHE A 354 18.95 -16.30 -12.96
N GLU A 355 19.80 -15.93 -12.00
CA GLU A 355 20.96 -16.74 -11.62
C GLU A 355 20.56 -18.11 -11.08
N ALA A 356 19.55 -18.16 -10.22
CA ALA A 356 19.06 -19.39 -9.62
C ALA A 356 18.44 -20.35 -10.66
N VAL A 357 17.65 -19.84 -11.61
CA VAL A 357 17.09 -20.63 -12.72
C VAL A 357 18.20 -21.18 -13.59
N SER A 358 19.19 -20.35 -13.94
CA SER A 358 20.33 -20.76 -14.77
C SER A 358 21.20 -21.83 -14.10
N ASN A 359 21.34 -21.75 -12.77
CA ASN A 359 22.14 -22.70 -11.98
C ASN A 359 21.32 -23.88 -11.43
N GLN A 360 20.03 -23.99 -11.76
CA GLN A 360 19.09 -24.99 -11.22
C GLN A 360 19.03 -25.02 -9.69
N SER A 361 19.22 -23.85 -9.04
CA SER A 361 19.09 -23.70 -7.59
C SER A 361 17.62 -23.64 -7.20
N VAL A 362 17.29 -24.10 -5.99
CA VAL A 362 15.94 -23.98 -5.41
C VAL A 362 15.77 -22.72 -4.56
N ILE A 363 16.86 -22.00 -4.28
CA ILE A 363 16.89 -20.75 -3.53
C ILE A 363 17.59 -19.69 -4.38
N ALA A 364 16.97 -18.54 -4.57
CA ALA A 364 17.57 -17.38 -5.18
C ALA A 364 18.29 -16.55 -4.10
N ASP A 365 19.57 -16.23 -4.28
CA ASP A 365 20.38 -15.49 -3.31
C ASP A 365 20.08 -13.98 -3.35
N TYR A 366 18.83 -13.63 -3.08
CA TYR A 366 18.38 -12.23 -3.00
C TYR A 366 19.12 -11.46 -1.91
N GLN A 367 19.45 -12.12 -0.79
CA GLN A 367 20.07 -11.44 0.35
C GLN A 367 21.45 -10.86 0.02
N SER A 368 22.22 -11.53 -0.82
CA SER A 368 23.51 -11.01 -1.29
C SER A 368 23.31 -9.80 -2.19
N HIS A 369 22.43 -9.90 -3.19
CA HIS A 369 22.11 -8.79 -4.09
C HIS A 369 21.58 -7.57 -3.31
N PHE A 370 20.67 -7.78 -2.35
CA PHE A 370 20.12 -6.73 -1.51
C PHE A 370 21.21 -6.00 -0.71
N LYS A 371 22.09 -6.75 0.00
CA LYS A 371 23.16 -6.17 0.84
C LYS A 371 24.16 -5.31 0.08
N HIS A 372 24.41 -5.61 -1.19
CA HIS A 372 25.33 -4.86 -2.02
C HIS A 372 24.68 -3.74 -2.84
N SER A 373 23.39 -3.49 -2.61
CA SER A 373 22.60 -2.51 -3.35
C SER A 373 22.46 -1.18 -2.60
N TRP A 374 22.19 -0.12 -3.36
CA TRP A 374 21.80 1.15 -2.77
C TRP A 374 20.46 1.09 -2.00
N LEU A 375 19.59 0.12 -2.30
CA LEU A 375 18.34 -0.11 -1.58
C LEU A 375 18.62 -0.45 -0.10
N TYR A 376 19.58 -1.34 0.14
CA TYR A 376 20.02 -1.66 1.50
C TYR A 376 20.55 -0.43 2.22
N GLU A 377 21.44 0.31 1.58
CA GLU A 377 22.03 1.52 2.14
C GLU A 377 20.97 2.55 2.52
N GLU A 378 20.03 2.81 1.60
CA GLU A 378 18.95 3.78 1.81
C GLU A 378 18.05 3.40 2.96
N LEU A 379 17.58 2.14 3.01
CA LEU A 379 16.73 1.66 4.10
C LEU A 379 17.48 1.59 5.43
N TYR A 380 18.76 1.23 5.42
CA TYR A 380 19.60 1.21 6.62
C TYR A 380 19.82 2.62 7.18
N GLN A 381 20.05 3.62 6.34
CA GLN A 381 20.18 5.01 6.77
C GLN A 381 18.88 5.55 7.38
N ALA A 382 17.72 5.10 6.90
CA ALA A 382 16.39 5.48 7.39
C ALA A 382 15.88 4.64 8.59
N ARG A 383 16.66 3.66 9.09
CA ARG A 383 16.20 2.60 10.01
C ARG A 383 15.58 3.08 11.32
N ASN A 384 15.95 4.27 11.80
CA ASN A 384 15.45 4.82 13.05
C ASN A 384 14.24 5.75 12.88
N PHE A 385 13.92 6.17 11.65
CA PHE A 385 12.94 7.23 11.40
C PHE A 385 11.55 6.86 11.93
N SER A 386 10.98 5.77 11.44
CA SER A 386 9.64 5.34 11.84
C SER A 386 9.59 4.97 13.33
N SER A 387 10.53 4.14 13.78
CA SER A 387 10.60 3.72 15.19
C SER A 387 10.87 4.89 16.15
N GLY A 388 11.62 5.90 15.71
CA GLY A 388 11.88 7.13 16.47
C GLY A 388 10.60 7.94 16.68
N ILE A 389 9.81 8.14 15.64
CA ILE A 389 8.53 8.84 15.72
C ILE A 389 7.53 8.07 16.58
N HIS A 390 7.41 6.76 16.39
CA HIS A 390 6.49 5.93 17.18
C HIS A 390 6.85 5.89 18.68
N ARG A 391 8.14 5.93 19.02
CA ARG A 391 8.59 5.84 20.41
C ARG A 391 8.61 7.17 21.14
N PHE A 392 8.96 8.26 20.45
CA PHE A 392 9.20 9.58 21.05
C PHE A 392 8.18 10.64 20.62
N GLY A 393 7.22 10.27 19.76
CA GLY A 393 6.25 11.21 19.19
C GLY A 393 6.84 12.10 18.08
N SER A 394 5.98 12.90 17.45
CA SER A 394 6.34 13.69 16.27
C SER A 394 7.40 14.76 16.55
N TRP A 395 7.42 15.37 17.74
CA TRP A 395 8.35 16.45 18.08
C TRP A 395 9.76 15.94 18.37
N LEU A 396 9.91 15.05 19.36
CA LEU A 396 11.22 14.52 19.71
C LEU A 396 11.75 13.57 18.64
N GLY A 397 10.88 12.73 18.06
CA GLY A 397 11.24 11.86 16.96
C GLY A 397 11.59 12.63 15.68
N GLY A 398 10.88 13.72 15.38
CA GLY A 398 11.21 14.63 14.28
C GLY A 398 12.54 15.35 14.47
N GLY A 399 12.82 15.85 15.67
CA GLY A 399 14.11 16.45 16.02
C GLY A 399 15.28 15.44 15.88
N LEU A 400 15.05 14.19 16.31
CA LEU A 400 16.01 13.11 16.11
C LEU A 400 16.23 12.78 14.63
N ALA A 401 15.18 12.75 13.84
CA ALA A 401 15.27 12.55 12.41
C ALA A 401 16.06 13.65 11.70
N LEU A 402 15.86 14.93 12.09
CA LEU A 402 16.68 16.05 11.62
C LEU A 402 18.17 15.84 11.94
N LEU A 403 18.50 15.48 13.18
CA LEU A 403 19.87 15.18 13.59
C LEU A 403 20.48 14.05 12.77
N GLU A 404 19.74 12.94 12.62
CA GLU A 404 20.24 11.77 11.90
C GLU A 404 20.43 12.02 10.39
N HIS A 405 19.49 12.70 9.74
CA HIS A 405 19.57 12.89 8.29
C HIS A 405 20.38 14.12 7.87
N ASN A 406 20.21 15.26 8.56
CA ASN A 406 20.88 16.49 8.17
C ASN A 406 22.31 16.60 8.71
N VAL A 407 22.56 16.13 9.95
CA VAL A 407 23.88 16.24 10.61
C VAL A 407 24.70 14.95 10.45
N LEU A 408 24.13 13.80 10.86
CA LEU A 408 24.86 12.51 10.85
C LEU A 408 24.80 11.81 9.50
N LYS A 409 24.00 12.30 8.52
CA LYS A 409 23.84 11.74 7.16
C LYS A 409 23.57 10.23 7.17
N GLY A 410 22.68 9.78 8.07
CA GLY A 410 22.30 8.38 8.23
C GLY A 410 23.33 7.49 8.93
N LYS A 411 24.46 8.04 9.40
CA LYS A 411 25.56 7.29 10.03
C LYS A 411 25.43 7.17 11.56
N ALA A 412 24.24 7.30 12.10
CA ALA A 412 23.97 7.07 13.53
C ALA A 412 24.44 5.65 13.94
N LYS A 413 25.06 5.54 15.13
CA LYS A 413 25.55 4.24 15.65
C LYS A 413 24.54 3.49 16.49
N TRP A 414 23.41 4.11 16.80
CA TRP A 414 22.32 3.51 17.56
C TRP A 414 21.22 2.95 16.68
N ASN A 415 20.44 2.02 17.24
CA ASN A 415 19.25 1.46 16.65
C ASN A 415 18.06 1.70 17.58
N ILE A 416 16.99 2.25 17.03
CA ILE A 416 15.72 2.43 17.73
C ILE A 416 14.76 1.38 17.19
N ARG A 417 14.20 0.55 18.10
CA ARG A 417 13.24 -0.48 17.75
C ARG A 417 11.90 -0.19 18.42
N CYS A 418 10.81 -0.56 17.77
CA CYS A 418 9.46 -0.51 18.28
C CYS A 418 8.85 -1.91 18.15
N ASP A 419 8.58 -2.55 19.28
CA ASP A 419 8.10 -3.94 19.34
C ASP A 419 6.57 -4.03 19.57
N LYS A 420 5.86 -2.89 19.60
CA LYS A 420 4.42 -2.84 19.81
C LYS A 420 3.69 -2.97 18.48
N HIS A 421 2.84 -3.99 18.33
CA HIS A 421 1.98 -4.13 17.15
C HIS A 421 0.90 -3.03 17.08
N ASP A 422 0.54 -2.60 15.88
CA ASP A 422 -0.44 -1.52 15.66
C ASP A 422 -1.83 -1.84 16.25
N HIS A 423 -2.31 -3.08 16.09
CA HIS A 423 -3.60 -3.50 16.67
C HIS A 423 -3.63 -3.46 18.21
N ARG A 424 -2.46 -3.63 18.86
CA ARG A 424 -2.34 -3.60 20.32
C ARG A 424 -2.21 -2.20 20.91
N ALA A 425 -2.15 -1.17 20.09
CA ALA A 425 -2.05 0.20 20.56
C ALA A 425 -3.36 0.72 21.14
N MET A 426 -4.51 0.20 20.66
CA MET A 426 -5.83 0.71 21.01
C MET A 426 -6.12 0.55 22.51
N VAL A 427 -6.55 1.64 23.16
CA VAL A 427 -6.96 1.64 24.57
C VAL A 427 -8.48 1.47 24.67
N LEU A 428 -8.98 1.21 25.89
CA LEU A 428 -10.41 0.99 26.11
C LEU A 428 -11.24 2.25 25.81
N ALA A 429 -12.37 2.09 25.16
CA ALA A 429 -13.27 3.19 24.79
C ALA A 429 -13.70 4.05 25.98
N LYS A 430 -13.95 3.44 27.14
CA LYS A 430 -14.30 4.15 28.38
C LYS A 430 -13.19 5.05 28.95
N SER A 431 -11.95 4.84 28.51
CA SER A 431 -10.77 5.60 28.93
C SER A 431 -10.35 6.64 27.89
N SER A 432 -11.07 6.74 26.78
CA SER A 432 -10.77 7.60 25.64
C SER A 432 -11.80 8.73 25.53
N ASN A 433 -11.35 9.87 25.04
CA ASN A 433 -12.23 10.97 24.70
C ASN A 433 -13.04 10.62 23.44
N VAL A 434 -14.34 10.82 23.51
CA VAL A 434 -15.22 10.71 22.34
C VAL A 434 -14.94 11.89 21.41
N ILE A 435 -14.66 11.61 20.15
CA ILE A 435 -14.44 12.63 19.12
C ILE A 435 -15.74 12.81 18.35
N THR A 436 -16.23 14.05 18.31
CA THR A 436 -17.41 14.42 17.52
C THR A 436 -16.96 15.14 16.26
N TYR A 437 -17.31 14.59 15.13
CA TYR A 437 -16.98 15.16 13.82
C TYR A 437 -18.10 16.03 13.28
N PRO A 438 -17.80 17.16 12.61
CA PRO A 438 -18.82 17.97 11.94
C PRO A 438 -19.46 17.17 10.79
N LYS A 439 -20.71 17.50 10.47
CA LYS A 439 -21.35 16.95 9.27
C LYS A 439 -20.67 17.48 8.02
N PRO A 440 -20.45 16.65 6.99
CA PRO A 440 -19.93 17.09 5.72
C PRO A 440 -20.80 18.19 5.09
N ASP A 441 -20.17 19.18 4.43
CA ASP A 441 -20.85 20.30 3.78
C ASP A 441 -21.28 20.00 2.33
N GLY A 442 -20.83 18.88 1.76
CA GLY A 442 -21.09 18.50 0.37
C GLY A 442 -20.33 19.33 -0.68
N VAL A 443 -19.39 20.20 -0.25
CA VAL A 443 -18.58 21.07 -1.11
C VAL A 443 -17.09 20.71 -1.01
N LEU A 444 -16.52 20.77 0.18
CA LEU A 444 -15.15 20.37 0.48
C LEU A 444 -15.09 19.03 1.20
N SER A 445 -16.07 18.76 2.05
CA SER A 445 -16.17 17.52 2.79
C SER A 445 -17.42 16.73 2.37
N PHE A 446 -17.30 15.40 2.38
CA PHE A 446 -18.34 14.50 1.89
C PHE A 446 -18.52 13.33 2.84
N ASP A 447 -19.70 12.73 2.81
CA ASP A 447 -19.95 11.49 3.53
C ASP A 447 -19.17 10.31 2.92
N ARG A 448 -19.09 9.25 3.70
CA ARG A 448 -18.28 8.08 3.34
C ARG A 448 -18.80 7.34 2.12
N LEU A 449 -20.11 7.15 2.00
CA LEU A 449 -20.71 6.42 0.88
C LEU A 449 -20.57 7.19 -0.44
N SER A 450 -20.81 8.51 -0.43
CA SER A 450 -20.57 9.37 -1.60
C SER A 450 -19.10 9.35 -2.03
N SER A 451 -18.18 9.15 -1.07
CA SER A 451 -16.74 9.01 -1.38
C SER A 451 -16.44 7.66 -2.01
N VAL A 452 -16.96 6.58 -1.45
CA VAL A 452 -16.81 5.21 -1.97
C VAL A 452 -17.33 5.07 -3.40
N TYR A 453 -18.42 5.75 -3.75
CA TYR A 453 -18.94 5.79 -5.11
C TYR A 453 -17.89 6.23 -6.14
N LEU A 454 -17.03 7.19 -5.78
CA LEU A 454 -15.95 7.69 -6.65
C LEU A 454 -14.71 6.77 -6.72
N SER A 455 -14.74 5.64 -6.03
CA SER A 455 -13.69 4.61 -6.18
C SER A 455 -13.99 3.64 -7.32
N ASN A 456 -15.12 3.80 -8.02
CA ASN A 456 -15.59 2.94 -9.11
C ASN A 456 -15.50 1.45 -8.74
N ILE A 457 -16.04 1.11 -7.57
CA ILE A 457 -15.98 -0.26 -7.06
C ILE A 457 -16.98 -1.13 -7.82
N PHE A 458 -16.51 -2.30 -8.20
CA PHE A 458 -17.35 -3.39 -8.65
C PHE A 458 -17.01 -4.66 -7.88
N HIS A 459 -18.00 -5.29 -7.29
CA HIS A 459 -17.91 -6.63 -6.74
C HIS A 459 -19.10 -7.45 -7.21
N GLU A 460 -18.87 -8.73 -7.50
CA GLU A 460 -19.98 -9.67 -7.58
C GLU A 460 -20.69 -9.71 -6.22
N GLU A 461 -21.99 -9.44 -6.19
CA GLU A 461 -22.75 -9.37 -4.91
C GLU A 461 -22.98 -10.75 -4.31
N ASP A 462 -23.18 -11.74 -5.18
CA ASP A 462 -23.45 -13.12 -4.77
C ASP A 462 -22.16 -13.95 -4.86
N GLN A 463 -21.22 -13.67 -3.95
CA GLN A 463 -19.99 -14.39 -3.73
C GLN A 463 -19.70 -14.54 -2.24
N PRO A 464 -18.84 -15.49 -1.82
CA PRO A 464 -18.44 -15.62 -0.43
C PRO A 464 -17.81 -14.31 0.08
N CYS A 465 -18.16 -13.91 1.31
CA CYS A 465 -17.62 -12.71 1.91
C CYS A 465 -16.10 -12.83 2.06
N HIS A 466 -15.35 -11.93 1.44
CA HIS A 466 -13.88 -11.89 1.49
C HIS A 466 -13.32 -11.30 2.79
N LEU A 467 -14.19 -10.85 3.69
CA LEU A 467 -13.84 -10.34 5.02
C LEU A 467 -14.20 -11.41 6.05
N GLN A 468 -13.29 -12.34 6.25
CA GLN A 468 -13.52 -13.54 7.08
C GLN A 468 -13.42 -13.19 8.56
N LEU A 469 -14.39 -13.64 9.35
CA LEU A 469 -14.37 -13.54 10.80
C LEU A 469 -13.92 -14.87 11.42
N THR A 470 -12.96 -14.81 12.34
CA THR A 470 -12.60 -15.98 13.14
C THR A 470 -13.76 -16.39 14.04
N SER A 471 -14.51 -15.41 14.57
CA SER A 471 -15.71 -15.62 15.36
C SER A 471 -16.71 -14.47 15.15
N HIS A 472 -17.97 -14.81 14.89
CA HIS A 472 -19.07 -13.86 14.77
C HIS A 472 -19.48 -13.20 16.10
N LEU A 473 -19.05 -13.76 17.24
CA LEU A 473 -19.37 -13.23 18.57
C LEU A 473 -18.41 -12.10 19.00
N ILE A 474 -17.14 -12.16 18.60
CA ILE A 474 -16.11 -11.19 19.03
C ILE A 474 -16.50 -9.73 18.76
N PRO A 475 -17.05 -9.36 17.61
CA PRO A 475 -17.43 -7.96 17.35
C PRO A 475 -18.40 -7.39 18.38
N ILE A 476 -19.34 -8.20 18.85
CA ILE A 476 -20.39 -7.76 19.78
C ILE A 476 -19.96 -7.95 21.24
N GLU A 477 -19.50 -9.13 21.60
CA GLU A 477 -19.20 -9.46 23.00
C GLU A 477 -17.90 -8.85 23.50
N GLN A 478 -16.95 -8.57 22.59
CA GLN A 478 -15.63 -8.04 22.94
C GLN A 478 -15.40 -6.64 22.36
N ASN A 479 -15.39 -6.48 21.03
CA ASN A 479 -14.97 -5.24 20.39
C ASN A 479 -15.94 -4.09 20.67
N LEU A 480 -17.26 -4.33 20.61
CA LEU A 480 -18.28 -3.33 20.91
C LEU A 480 -18.18 -2.88 22.38
N VAL A 481 -18.03 -3.83 23.31
CA VAL A 481 -17.98 -3.56 24.74
C VAL A 481 -16.70 -2.83 25.17
N LEU A 482 -15.56 -3.25 24.64
CA LEU A 482 -14.23 -2.73 25.05
C LEU A 482 -13.79 -1.52 24.25
N TYR A 483 -14.10 -1.47 22.96
CA TYR A 483 -13.56 -0.51 22.00
C TYR A 483 -14.64 0.23 21.19
N ALA A 484 -15.93 0.08 21.56
CA ALA A 484 -17.08 0.66 20.86
C ALA A 484 -17.13 0.25 19.37
N GLU A 485 -16.75 -0.98 19.02
CA GLU A 485 -16.55 -1.53 17.67
C GLU A 485 -15.85 -0.55 16.71
N PRO A 486 -14.52 -0.49 16.76
CA PRO A 486 -13.77 0.54 16.04
C PRO A 486 -13.77 0.35 14.52
N ALA A 487 -14.20 -0.83 14.02
CA ALA A 487 -14.27 -1.09 12.58
C ALA A 487 -15.20 -0.11 11.86
N GLN A 488 -16.24 0.38 12.54
CA GLN A 488 -17.14 1.42 12.03
C GLN A 488 -16.42 2.74 11.72
N ARG A 489 -15.25 2.99 12.35
CA ARG A 489 -14.49 4.25 12.23
C ARG A 489 -13.20 4.09 11.43
N TYR A 490 -12.42 3.01 11.66
CA TYR A 490 -11.19 2.83 10.89
C TYR A 490 -11.43 2.38 9.44
N CYS A 491 -12.59 1.81 9.13
CA CYS A 491 -12.90 1.45 7.75
C CYS A 491 -13.18 2.71 6.91
N PRO A 492 -12.42 2.95 5.83
CA PRO A 492 -12.58 4.13 4.97
C PRO A 492 -13.80 4.04 4.05
N ALA A 493 -14.49 2.89 4.02
CA ALA A 493 -15.49 2.57 3.01
C ALA A 493 -16.88 2.21 3.58
N GLY A 494 -17.10 2.34 4.90
CA GLY A 494 -18.39 2.05 5.50
C GLY A 494 -18.81 0.58 5.37
N VAL A 495 -17.84 -0.32 5.45
CA VAL A 495 -18.09 -1.78 5.32
C VAL A 495 -18.72 -2.34 6.58
N TYR A 496 -18.36 -1.84 7.76
CA TYR A 496 -18.78 -2.38 9.05
C TYR A 496 -19.77 -1.47 9.74
N GLU A 497 -20.90 -2.03 10.15
CA GLU A 497 -21.97 -1.31 10.87
C GLU A 497 -22.50 -2.17 12.01
N ILE A 498 -22.75 -1.56 13.18
CA ILE A 498 -23.54 -2.20 14.23
C ILE A 498 -25.00 -1.84 14.00
N VAL A 499 -25.78 -2.85 13.65
CA VAL A 499 -27.22 -2.74 13.52
C VAL A 499 -27.91 -3.24 14.80
N HIS A 500 -28.90 -2.50 15.27
CA HIS A 500 -29.68 -2.88 16.44
C HIS A 500 -30.96 -3.55 15.98
N SER A 501 -30.97 -4.88 16.01
CA SER A 501 -32.22 -5.65 15.85
C SER A 501 -33.03 -5.61 17.13
N GLU A 502 -34.32 -6.06 17.08
CA GLU A 502 -35.19 -6.13 18.25
C GLU A 502 -34.64 -7.03 19.38
N LYS A 503 -33.69 -7.92 19.07
CA LYS A 503 -33.16 -8.91 20.02
C LYS A 503 -31.80 -8.51 20.60
N GLN A 504 -30.83 -8.11 19.74
CA GLN A 504 -29.47 -7.79 20.15
C GLN A 504 -28.74 -7.03 19.03
N PRO A 505 -27.65 -6.29 19.36
CA PRO A 505 -26.81 -5.70 18.31
C PRO A 505 -26.13 -6.80 17.48
N GLU A 506 -25.94 -6.55 16.19
CA GLU A 506 -25.28 -7.45 15.23
C GLU A 506 -24.29 -6.66 14.38
N LEU A 507 -23.17 -7.29 14.00
CA LEU A 507 -22.25 -6.71 13.03
C LEU A 507 -22.74 -7.01 11.61
N GLN A 508 -23.09 -5.98 10.87
CA GLN A 508 -23.35 -6.06 9.44
C GLN A 508 -22.08 -5.76 8.66
N ILE A 509 -21.76 -6.59 7.67
CA ILE A 509 -20.59 -6.44 6.77
C ILE A 509 -21.10 -6.15 5.36
N ASN A 510 -20.95 -4.92 4.92
CA ASN A 510 -21.30 -4.45 3.57
C ASN A 510 -20.09 -4.65 2.64
N ALA A 511 -19.79 -5.92 2.32
CA ALA A 511 -18.56 -6.31 1.60
C ALA A 511 -18.44 -5.67 0.20
N ALA A 512 -19.57 -5.36 -0.46
CA ALA A 512 -19.60 -4.67 -1.74
C ALA A 512 -18.94 -3.27 -1.72
N ASN A 513 -18.89 -2.62 -0.54
CA ASN A 513 -18.22 -1.31 -0.37
C ASN A 513 -16.71 -1.42 -0.21
N CYS A 514 -16.13 -2.61 -0.13
CA CYS A 514 -14.72 -2.79 0.22
C CYS A 514 -13.77 -2.31 -0.89
N ILE A 515 -12.93 -1.33 -0.59
CA ILE A 515 -11.91 -0.78 -1.49
C ILE A 515 -10.55 -1.50 -1.36
N HIS A 516 -10.51 -2.67 -0.77
CA HIS A 516 -9.30 -3.51 -0.60
C HIS A 516 -8.15 -2.82 0.16
N CYS A 517 -8.44 -1.90 1.06
CA CYS A 517 -7.42 -1.15 1.82
C CYS A 517 -6.69 -1.98 2.87
N LYS A 518 -7.28 -3.10 3.31
CA LYS A 518 -6.75 -4.05 4.32
C LYS A 518 -6.59 -3.47 5.73
N THR A 519 -7.13 -2.29 6.02
CA THR A 519 -7.04 -1.67 7.36
C THR A 519 -7.64 -2.55 8.45
N CYS A 520 -8.74 -3.25 8.15
CA CYS A 520 -9.39 -4.15 9.10
C CYS A 520 -8.50 -5.35 9.51
N ASP A 521 -7.82 -5.97 8.57
CA ASP A 521 -6.86 -7.06 8.80
C ASP A 521 -5.63 -6.60 9.63
N ILE A 522 -5.35 -5.29 9.66
CA ILE A 522 -4.22 -4.71 10.38
C ILE A 522 -4.64 -4.18 11.75
N LYS A 523 -5.73 -3.41 11.82
CA LYS A 523 -6.07 -2.57 12.99
C LYS A 523 -7.06 -3.22 13.96
N ASP A 524 -7.79 -4.26 13.55
CA ASP A 524 -8.74 -4.92 14.45
C ASP A 524 -8.05 -5.35 15.76
N PRO A 525 -8.47 -4.82 16.93
CA PRO A 525 -7.78 -5.07 18.20
C PRO A 525 -7.80 -6.54 18.61
N SER A 526 -8.80 -7.28 18.20
CA SER A 526 -8.94 -8.72 18.46
C SER A 526 -8.31 -9.60 17.38
N GLN A 527 -7.87 -9.01 16.26
CA GLN A 527 -7.40 -9.73 15.06
C GLN A 527 -8.41 -10.78 14.57
N ASN A 528 -9.69 -10.46 14.71
CA ASN A 528 -10.80 -11.32 14.31
C ASN A 528 -11.08 -11.28 12.81
N ILE A 529 -10.70 -10.17 12.14
CA ILE A 529 -10.98 -9.94 10.71
C ILE A 529 -9.76 -10.32 9.88
N THR A 530 -9.95 -11.25 8.95
CA THR A 530 -8.95 -11.60 7.94
C THR A 530 -9.45 -11.20 6.56
N TRP A 531 -8.72 -10.33 5.87
CA TRP A 531 -8.98 -10.01 4.48
C TRP A 531 -8.45 -11.14 3.58
N THR A 532 -9.30 -11.68 2.70
CA THR A 532 -8.95 -12.63 1.64
C THR A 532 -9.28 -12.04 0.28
N PRO A 533 -8.65 -12.45 -0.83
CA PRO A 533 -9.04 -11.97 -2.14
C PRO A 533 -10.48 -12.37 -2.47
N PRO A 534 -11.34 -11.44 -2.96
CA PRO A 534 -12.61 -11.80 -3.60
C PRO A 534 -12.36 -12.42 -4.99
N GLU A 535 -13.43 -12.74 -5.71
CA GLU A 535 -13.33 -13.11 -7.12
C GLU A 535 -12.47 -12.13 -7.91
N GLY A 536 -11.70 -12.64 -8.84
CA GLY A 536 -10.83 -11.84 -9.68
C GLY A 536 -11.59 -10.85 -10.56
N GLY A 537 -10.95 -9.73 -10.90
CA GLY A 537 -11.56 -8.64 -11.68
C GLY A 537 -12.41 -7.67 -10.87
N GLY A 538 -12.78 -8.02 -9.62
CA GLY A 538 -13.52 -7.15 -8.72
C GLY A 538 -12.65 -6.19 -7.92
N GLY A 539 -13.30 -5.19 -7.29
CA GLY A 539 -12.66 -4.18 -6.44
C GLY A 539 -12.71 -2.77 -7.01
N PRO A 540 -11.91 -1.83 -6.44
CA PRO A 540 -11.88 -0.45 -6.93
C PRO A 540 -11.22 -0.37 -8.31
N ASN A 541 -11.62 0.64 -9.10
CA ASN A 541 -10.97 0.98 -10.35
C ASN A 541 -10.59 2.47 -10.34
N TYR A 542 -9.31 2.75 -10.12
CA TYR A 542 -8.78 4.10 -10.02
C TYR A 542 -8.21 4.57 -11.36
N PRO A 543 -8.88 5.49 -12.08
CA PRO A 543 -8.47 5.85 -13.45
C PRO A 543 -7.14 6.61 -13.49
N ASN A 544 -6.85 7.48 -12.53
CA ASN A 544 -5.68 8.38 -12.55
C ASN A 544 -5.12 8.65 -11.14
N MET A 545 -5.08 7.62 -10.29
CA MET A 545 -4.70 7.76 -8.88
C MET A 545 -3.30 7.23 -8.56
#